data_0268bd1d6c30e82eba6a04ac34808d34
#
_entry.id   0268bd1d6c30e82eba6a04ac34808d34
#
_cell.length_a   1.000
_cell.length_b   1.000
_cell.length_c   1.000
_cell.angle_alpha   90.00
_cell.angle_beta   90.00
_cell.angle_gamma   90.00
#
_symmetry.space_group_name_H-M   'P 1'
#
loop_
_entity.id
_entity.type
_entity.pdbx_description
1 polymer ?
#
loop_
_entity_poly.entity_id
_entity_poly.type
_entity_poly.pdbx_seq_one_letter_code
_entity_poly.pdbx_strand_id
1 'polypeptide(L)'
;MMMSYGTFVFSLSTAAYEQLQRQMTWRHGSSERVGARPARQYVGPGDDTISLQGSISAELADNLQVLDELRELGDEGRPHALVEGTGLVYGAYLLVSLNETRKEFFSDGVPRLIEFQLQLERVDDSAAEAAA
;
A
#
# COMPACT_ATOMS: atom_id res chain seq x y z
N MET A 1 16.11 1.88 5.46
CA MET A 1 14.70 1.42 5.37
C MET A 1 13.83 2.59 4.96
N MET A 2 13.12 2.46 3.87
CA MET A 2 12.18 3.49 3.40
C MET A 2 10.83 3.38 4.11
N MET A 3 10.33 2.14 4.23
CA MET A 3 9.04 1.85 4.82
C MET A 3 8.97 0.36 5.14
N SER A 4 8.15 -0.03 6.11
CA SER A 4 7.84 -1.44 6.36
C SER A 4 6.35 -1.69 6.34
N TYR A 5 5.96 -2.83 5.78
CA TYR A 5 4.60 -3.34 5.80
C TYR A 5 4.64 -4.72 6.46
N GLY A 6 4.23 -4.79 7.72
CA GLY A 6 4.43 -5.99 8.50
C GLY A 6 5.92 -6.33 8.58
N THR A 7 6.27 -7.51 8.09
CA THR A 7 7.67 -7.98 8.05
C THR A 7 8.42 -7.59 6.78
N PHE A 8 7.71 -7.09 5.77
CA PHE A 8 8.34 -6.68 4.52
C PHE A 8 8.92 -5.27 4.64
N VAL A 9 10.17 -5.11 4.20
CA VAL A 9 10.87 -3.82 4.23
C VAL A 9 11.09 -3.32 2.82
N PHE A 10 10.60 -2.11 2.54
CA PHE A 10 10.88 -1.41 1.29
C PHE A 10 12.21 -0.67 1.41
N SER A 11 13.11 -0.92 0.47
CA SER A 11 14.41 -0.27 0.42
C SER A 11 14.99 -0.35 -1.01
N LEU A 12 16.11 0.29 -1.23
CA LEU A 12 16.77 0.24 -2.54
C LEU A 12 17.19 -1.17 -2.93
N SER A 13 17.53 -2.02 -1.97
CA SER A 13 17.95 -3.40 -2.22
C SER A 13 16.78 -4.37 -2.36
N THR A 14 15.58 -3.96 -1.99
CA THR A 14 14.36 -4.78 -2.14
C THR A 14 13.44 -4.15 -3.19
N ALA A 15 12.43 -3.41 -2.75
CA ALA A 15 11.49 -2.73 -3.62
C ALA A 15 11.46 -1.25 -3.25
N ALA A 16 12.09 -0.42 -4.08
CA ALA A 16 12.12 1.03 -3.84
C ALA A 16 10.90 1.66 -4.47
N TYR A 17 10.01 2.20 -3.63
CA TYR A 17 8.90 2.97 -4.18
C TYR A 17 9.36 4.38 -4.53
N GLU A 18 8.85 4.89 -5.65
CA GLU A 18 9.16 6.23 -6.16
C GLU A 18 8.05 7.21 -5.85
N GLN A 19 6.85 6.72 -5.66
CA GLN A 19 5.67 7.53 -5.44
C GLN A 19 4.77 6.87 -4.42
N LEU A 20 4.30 7.66 -3.46
CA LEU A 20 3.26 7.27 -2.52
C LEU A 20 2.10 8.23 -2.70
N GLN A 21 0.93 7.70 -2.96
CA GLN A 21 -0.29 8.49 -3.06
C GLN A 21 -1.28 8.00 -2.02
N ARG A 22 -1.76 8.91 -1.20
CA ARG A 22 -2.75 8.61 -0.17
C ARG A 22 -4.04 9.34 -0.48
N GLN A 23 -5.14 8.61 -0.43
CA GLN A 23 -6.47 9.17 -0.61
C GLN A 23 -7.30 8.87 0.62
N MET A 24 -7.89 9.90 1.19
CA MET A 24 -8.74 9.79 2.37
C MET A 24 -10.08 10.42 2.06
N THR A 25 -11.13 9.82 2.58
CA THR A 25 -12.48 10.36 2.45
C THR A 25 -13.14 10.42 3.82
N TRP A 26 -14.08 11.33 3.96
CA TRP A 26 -14.90 11.44 5.17
C TRP A 26 -16.35 11.38 4.76
N ARG A 27 -17.12 10.62 5.52
CA ARG A 27 -18.54 10.42 5.22
C ARG A 27 -19.38 11.45 5.92
N HIS A 28 -20.28 12.05 5.15
CA HIS A 28 -21.23 13.03 5.66
C HIS A 28 -22.62 12.64 5.21
N GLY A 29 -23.56 12.57 6.16
CA GLY A 29 -24.96 12.49 5.84
C GLY A 29 -25.43 13.84 5.36
N SER A 30 -26.45 13.87 4.48
CA SER A 30 -27.04 15.13 4.05
C SER A 30 -28.55 15.02 4.09
N SER A 31 -29.21 16.13 4.50
CA SER A 31 -30.66 16.25 4.42
C SER A 31 -31.02 17.55 3.70
N GLU A 32 -32.00 17.46 2.80
CA GLU A 32 -32.40 18.61 2.02
C GLU A 32 -33.13 19.62 2.86
N ARG A 33 -32.97 20.91 2.51
CA ARG A 33 -33.68 22.03 3.10
C ARG A 33 -34.32 22.86 2.01
N VAL A 34 -35.52 23.36 2.29
CA VAL A 34 -36.19 24.28 1.39
C VAL A 34 -35.52 25.65 1.46
N GLY A 35 -35.09 26.16 0.29
CA GLY A 35 -34.50 27.49 0.19
C GLY A 35 -33.08 27.63 0.75
N ALA A 36 -32.41 26.52 1.06
CA ALA A 36 -31.05 26.52 1.61
C ALA A 36 -30.26 25.32 1.07
N ARG A 37 -28.93 25.37 1.26
CA ARG A 37 -28.07 24.23 0.94
C ARG A 37 -28.44 23.05 1.85
N PRO A 38 -28.23 21.79 1.38
CA PRO A 38 -28.48 20.63 2.21
C PRO A 38 -27.67 20.67 3.50
N ALA A 39 -28.30 20.26 4.60
CA ALA A 39 -27.58 20.11 5.86
C ALA A 39 -26.66 18.91 5.80
N ARG A 40 -25.45 19.08 6.32
CA ARG A 40 -24.45 18.03 6.39
C ARG A 40 -24.20 17.62 7.82
N GLN A 41 -24.06 16.33 8.06
CA GLN A 41 -23.74 15.78 9.37
C GLN A 41 -22.58 14.80 9.20
N TYR A 42 -21.56 14.96 10.04
CA TYR A 42 -20.40 14.07 10.01
C TYR A 42 -20.80 12.68 10.51
N VAL A 43 -20.55 11.67 9.69
CA VAL A 43 -20.89 10.27 10.01
C VAL A 43 -19.66 9.52 10.48
N GLY A 44 -18.49 9.85 9.96
CA GLY A 44 -17.26 9.20 10.33
C GLY A 44 -16.24 9.16 9.19
N PRO A 45 -15.06 8.60 9.46
CA PRO A 45 -14.05 8.45 8.41
C PRO A 45 -14.54 7.46 7.35
N GLY A 46 -14.23 7.77 6.09
CA GLY A 46 -14.47 6.88 4.97
C GLY A 46 -13.24 6.06 4.66
N ASP A 47 -13.03 5.79 3.38
CA ASP A 47 -11.90 5.00 2.92
C ASP A 47 -10.60 5.79 3.09
N ASP A 48 -9.53 5.06 3.45
CA ASP A 48 -8.17 5.56 3.51
C ASP A 48 -7.32 4.57 2.74
N THR A 49 -6.90 4.95 1.54
CA THR A 49 -6.14 4.08 0.65
C THR A 49 -4.77 4.67 0.37
N ILE A 50 -3.78 3.80 0.26
CA ILE A 50 -2.42 4.18 -0.12
C ILE A 50 -2.03 3.39 -1.35
N SER A 51 -1.52 4.10 -2.36
CA SER A 51 -0.92 3.49 -3.53
C SER A 51 0.58 3.73 -3.51
N LEU A 52 1.35 2.66 -3.61
CA LEU A 52 2.80 2.72 -3.74
C LEU A 52 3.19 2.27 -5.13
N GLN A 53 4.04 3.04 -5.77
CA GLN A 53 4.50 2.77 -7.13
C GLN A 53 6.01 2.94 -7.19
N GLY A 54 6.68 1.99 -7.82
CA GLY A 54 8.13 2.05 -7.94
C GLY A 54 8.66 0.98 -8.88
N SER A 55 9.96 0.75 -8.81
CA SER A 55 10.62 -0.22 -9.66
C SER A 55 11.69 -0.99 -8.92
N ILE A 56 11.95 -2.21 -9.38
CA ILE A 56 13.03 -3.06 -8.90
C ILE A 56 14.01 -3.24 -10.06
N SER A 57 15.25 -2.77 -9.86
CA SER A 57 16.31 -2.90 -10.85
C SER A 57 17.17 -4.12 -10.54
N ALA A 58 17.51 -4.89 -11.56
CA ALA A 58 18.40 -6.04 -11.41
C ALA A 58 19.80 -5.64 -10.89
N GLU A 59 20.19 -4.39 -11.10
CA GLU A 59 21.49 -3.88 -10.66
C GLU A 59 21.50 -3.51 -9.18
N LEU A 60 20.36 -3.09 -8.62
CA LEU A 60 20.26 -2.61 -7.24
C LEU A 60 19.64 -3.62 -6.29
N ALA A 61 18.76 -4.48 -6.78
CA ALA A 61 18.05 -5.42 -5.94
C ALA A 61 18.93 -6.64 -5.59
N ASP A 62 18.85 -7.07 -4.34
CA ASP A 62 19.50 -8.31 -3.89
C ASP A 62 18.86 -9.53 -4.54
N ASN A 63 17.55 -9.45 -4.80
CA ASN A 63 16.77 -10.55 -5.34
C ASN A 63 15.57 -10.00 -6.11
N LEU A 64 15.41 -10.44 -7.37
CA LEU A 64 14.27 -10.02 -8.20
C LEU A 64 12.95 -10.66 -7.78
N GLN A 65 12.98 -11.61 -6.86
CA GLN A 65 11.80 -12.29 -6.36
C GLN A 65 11.26 -11.70 -5.06
N VAL A 66 11.67 -10.48 -4.71
CA VAL A 66 11.26 -9.83 -3.46
C VAL A 66 9.75 -9.62 -3.38
N LEU A 67 9.07 -9.49 -4.53
CA LEU A 67 7.62 -9.31 -4.54
C LEU A 67 6.87 -10.57 -4.09
N ASP A 68 7.53 -11.73 -4.07
CA ASP A 68 6.91 -12.97 -3.57
C ASP A 68 6.53 -12.86 -2.09
N GLU A 69 7.33 -12.15 -1.30
CA GLU A 69 7.00 -11.89 0.10
C GLU A 69 5.72 -11.08 0.23
N LEU A 70 5.54 -10.07 -0.64
CA LEU A 70 4.32 -9.28 -0.66
C LEU A 70 3.11 -10.10 -1.07
N ARG A 71 3.27 -11.01 -2.04
CA ARG A 71 2.20 -11.91 -2.44
C ARG A 71 1.79 -12.81 -1.29
N GLU A 72 2.75 -13.33 -0.54
CA GLU A 72 2.46 -14.17 0.63
C GLU A 72 1.68 -13.40 1.69
N LEU A 73 2.05 -12.15 1.95
CA LEU A 73 1.32 -11.30 2.88
C LEU A 73 -0.11 -11.03 2.39
N GLY A 74 -0.28 -10.82 1.08
CA GLY A 74 -1.60 -10.65 0.48
C GLY A 74 -2.45 -11.91 0.59
N ASP A 75 -1.84 -13.08 0.37
CA ASP A 75 -2.53 -14.36 0.43
C ASP A 75 -3.01 -14.70 1.86
N GLU A 76 -2.32 -14.21 2.88
CA GLU A 76 -2.76 -14.38 4.26
C GLU A 76 -4.10 -13.68 4.53
N GLY A 77 -4.39 -12.61 3.80
CA GLY A 77 -5.64 -11.87 3.96
C GLY A 77 -5.75 -11.11 5.28
N ARG A 78 -4.63 -10.83 5.93
CA ARG A 78 -4.58 -10.16 7.22
C ARG A 78 -4.01 -8.75 7.10
N PRO A 79 -4.47 -7.79 7.92
CA PRO A 79 -3.88 -6.47 7.95
C PRO A 79 -2.51 -6.48 8.65
N HIS A 80 -1.65 -5.60 8.21
CA HIS A 80 -0.33 -5.40 8.81
C HIS A 80 -0.08 -3.92 9.00
N ALA A 81 0.77 -3.58 9.96
CA ALA A 81 1.13 -2.19 10.22
C ALA A 81 2.02 -1.64 9.11
N LEU A 82 1.70 -0.43 8.67
CA LEU A 82 2.50 0.32 7.70
C LEU A 82 3.25 1.42 8.43
N VAL A 83 4.57 1.36 8.40
CA VAL A 83 5.45 2.27 9.14
C VAL A 83 6.51 2.84 8.23
N GLU A 84 6.62 4.16 8.20
CA GLU A 84 7.66 4.85 7.45
C GLU A 84 9.01 4.73 8.17
N GLY A 85 10.11 4.79 7.42
CA GLY A 85 11.46 4.68 7.97
C GLY A 85 11.81 5.75 9.01
N THR A 86 11.10 6.87 9.01
CA THR A 86 11.23 7.93 10.01
C THR A 86 10.58 7.61 11.34
N GLY A 87 9.81 6.51 11.41
CA GLY A 87 9.04 6.13 12.58
C GLY A 87 7.57 6.53 12.51
N LEU A 88 7.15 7.24 11.47
CA LEU A 88 5.74 7.60 11.29
C LEU A 88 4.91 6.35 11.03
N VAL A 89 3.92 6.11 11.87
CA VAL A 89 3.00 4.97 11.73
C VAL A 89 1.76 5.42 10.99
N TYR A 90 1.51 4.84 9.82
CA TYR A 90 0.28 5.12 9.06
C TYR A 90 -0.92 4.40 9.64
N GLY A 91 -0.72 3.20 10.17
CA GLY A 91 -1.77 2.38 10.75
C GLY A 91 -1.80 0.97 10.18
N ALA A 92 -2.89 0.26 10.41
CA ALA A 92 -3.09 -1.09 9.90
C ALA A 92 -3.74 -1.06 8.52
N TYR A 93 -3.14 -1.75 7.56
CA TYR A 93 -3.60 -1.77 6.17
C TYR A 93 -3.70 -3.20 5.66
N LEU A 94 -4.68 -3.43 4.79
CA LEU A 94 -4.79 -4.65 4.00
C LEU A 94 -4.14 -4.43 2.64
N LEU A 95 -3.41 -5.42 2.15
CA LEU A 95 -2.92 -5.42 0.78
C LEU A 95 -4.06 -5.85 -0.14
N VAL A 96 -4.56 -4.91 -0.94
CA VAL A 96 -5.73 -5.12 -1.79
C VAL A 96 -5.35 -5.59 -3.18
N SER A 97 -4.29 -5.01 -3.76
CA SER A 97 -3.85 -5.37 -5.09
C SER A 97 -2.36 -5.18 -5.26
N LEU A 98 -1.79 -5.95 -6.15
CA LEU A 98 -0.39 -5.87 -6.55
C LEU A 98 -0.31 -6.04 -8.05
N ASN A 99 0.18 -5.01 -8.75
CA ASN A 99 0.46 -5.06 -10.16
C ASN A 99 1.96 -5.14 -10.37
N GLU A 100 2.36 -5.96 -11.31
CA GLU A 100 3.76 -6.22 -11.62
C GLU A 100 3.95 -6.18 -13.13
N THR A 101 4.88 -5.36 -13.60
CA THR A 101 5.24 -5.26 -15.02
C THR A 101 6.72 -5.51 -15.16
N ARG A 102 7.09 -6.52 -15.92
CA ARG A 102 8.49 -6.89 -16.18
C ARG A 102 8.93 -6.37 -17.53
N LYS A 103 10.08 -5.75 -17.58
CA LYS A 103 10.60 -5.10 -18.79
C LYS A 103 12.08 -5.39 -18.98
N GLU A 104 12.55 -5.14 -20.21
CA GLU A 104 13.98 -5.17 -20.58
C GLU A 104 14.65 -6.49 -20.20
N PHE A 105 14.15 -7.58 -20.78
CA PHE A 105 14.62 -8.92 -20.45
C PHE A 105 16.03 -9.19 -20.97
N PHE A 106 16.80 -9.95 -20.18
CA PHE A 106 18.00 -10.60 -20.68
C PHE A 106 17.62 -11.78 -21.59
N SER A 107 18.60 -12.32 -22.32
CA SER A 107 18.35 -13.39 -23.27
C SER A 107 17.85 -14.68 -22.62
N ASP A 108 18.07 -14.88 -21.33
CA ASP A 108 17.59 -16.04 -20.57
C ASP A 108 16.17 -15.85 -20.01
N GLY A 109 15.53 -14.71 -20.29
CA GLY A 109 14.18 -14.42 -19.83
C GLY A 109 14.09 -13.71 -18.49
N VAL A 110 15.23 -13.43 -17.84
CA VAL A 110 15.25 -12.69 -16.58
C VAL A 110 15.02 -11.20 -16.86
N PRO A 111 14.06 -10.53 -16.17
CA PRO A 111 13.84 -9.11 -16.38
C PRO A 111 14.95 -8.25 -15.78
N ARG A 112 15.28 -7.16 -16.45
CA ARG A 112 16.18 -6.14 -15.93
C ARG A 112 15.47 -5.20 -14.98
N LEU A 113 14.19 -4.96 -15.25
CA LEU A 113 13.39 -3.98 -14.54
C LEU A 113 12.02 -4.57 -14.28
N ILE A 114 11.59 -4.44 -13.02
CA ILE A 114 10.23 -4.80 -12.62
C ILE A 114 9.59 -3.56 -12.06
N GLU A 115 8.53 -3.07 -12.71
CA GLU A 115 7.71 -2.01 -12.16
C GLU A 115 6.60 -2.62 -11.33
N PHE A 116 6.33 -2.05 -10.17
CA PHE A 116 5.29 -2.55 -9.29
C PHE A 116 4.37 -1.42 -8.85
N GLN A 117 3.13 -1.77 -8.57
CA GLN A 117 2.15 -0.88 -7.97
C GLN A 117 1.35 -1.66 -6.94
N LEU A 118 1.30 -1.14 -5.73
CA LEU A 118 0.55 -1.72 -4.63
C LEU A 118 -0.62 -0.82 -4.29
N GLN A 119 -1.71 -1.44 -3.86
CA GLN A 119 -2.84 -0.71 -3.29
C GLN A 119 -3.16 -1.28 -1.92
N LEU A 120 -3.17 -0.41 -0.93
CA LEU A 120 -3.42 -0.75 0.46
C LEU A 120 -4.66 -0.01 0.94
N GLU A 121 -5.46 -0.67 1.77
CA GLU A 121 -6.66 -0.08 2.34
C GLU A 121 -6.61 -0.17 3.86
N ARG A 122 -6.88 0.96 4.52
CA ARG A 122 -6.81 1.02 5.97
C ARG A 122 -7.98 0.29 6.62
N VAL A 123 -7.67 -0.40 7.71
CA VAL A 123 -8.65 -1.06 8.57
C VAL A 123 -8.44 -0.58 10.00
N ASP A 124 -9.32 -0.98 10.91
CA ASP A 124 -9.16 -0.64 12.33
C ASP A 124 -7.87 -1.26 12.89
N ASP A 125 -7.15 -0.51 13.71
CA ASP A 125 -5.91 -0.98 14.31
C ASP A 125 -6.13 -2.22 15.20
N SER A 126 -7.29 -2.34 15.82
CA SER A 126 -7.64 -3.52 16.60
C SER A 126 -7.70 -4.80 15.76
N ALA A 127 -8.04 -4.69 14.46
CA ALA A 127 -8.04 -5.83 13.56
C ALA A 127 -6.61 -6.36 13.30
N ALA A 128 -5.63 -5.46 13.22
CA ALA A 128 -4.22 -5.86 13.07
C ALA A 128 -3.71 -6.57 14.32
N GLU A 129 -4.07 -6.09 15.51
CA GLU A 129 -3.70 -6.72 16.77
C GLU A 129 -4.30 -8.12 16.87
N ALA A 130 -5.57 -8.27 16.49
CA ALA A 130 -6.24 -9.57 16.53
C ALA A 130 -5.66 -10.55 15.51
N ALA A 131 -5.10 -10.06 14.40
CA ALA A 131 -4.50 -10.88 13.35
C ALA A 131 -3.03 -11.25 13.63
N ALA A 132 -2.39 -10.57 14.56
CA ALA A 132 -0.96 -10.78 14.87
C ALA A 132 -0.70 -12.10 15.67
#